data_7dc37cb10c89193aeeeaeb88ca88ea0b
#
_entry.id   7dc37cb10c89193aeeeaeb88ca88ea0b
#
_cell.length_a   1.000
_cell.length_b   1.000
_cell.length_c   1.000
_cell.angle_alpha   90.00
_cell.angle_beta   90.00
_cell.angle_gamma   90.00
#
_symmetry.space_group_name_H-M   'P 1'
#
loop_
_entity.id
_entity.type
_entity.pdbx_description
1 polymer ?
#
loop_
_entity_poly.entity_id
_entity_poly.type
_entity_poly.pdbx_seq_one_letter_code
_entity_poly.pdbx_strand_id
1 'polypeptide(L)'
;MEFETLVQSRRRVRGFKQQQVSRDVVEAIIQSAKRAPSSMNTQPWHVHVLTGGPLEELRRRNMEEMVGGAKVKRDIISHGEYQGVHRNRQVDIAKKLFGAMGIARDDKPMRQDWVLRGFRQFDAPVSLVLPYDRVSGPGRGGLPQEPHGDPDV
;
A
#
# COMPACT_ATOMS: atom_id res chain seq x y z
N MET A 1 -15.46 -22.00 1.31
CA MET A 1 -15.99 -20.66 0.92
C MET A 1 -15.95 -20.62 -0.61
N GLU A 2 -17.07 -20.32 -1.23
CA GLU A 2 -17.15 -20.21 -2.70
C GLU A 2 -16.35 -19.02 -3.21
N PHE A 3 -15.75 -19.16 -4.38
CA PHE A 3 -14.88 -18.14 -4.98
C PHE A 3 -15.57 -16.78 -5.11
N GLU A 4 -16.82 -16.79 -5.59
CA GLU A 4 -17.60 -15.57 -5.74
C GLU A 4 -17.83 -14.86 -4.41
N THR A 5 -18.17 -15.61 -3.36
CA THR A 5 -18.32 -15.08 -1.99
C THR A 5 -17.02 -14.46 -1.49
N LEU A 6 -15.89 -15.11 -1.77
CA LEU A 6 -14.58 -14.60 -1.39
C LEU A 6 -14.30 -13.25 -2.07
N VAL A 7 -14.52 -13.15 -3.37
CA VAL A 7 -14.30 -11.92 -4.14
C VAL A 7 -15.20 -10.79 -3.66
N GLN A 8 -16.50 -11.07 -3.47
CA GLN A 8 -17.48 -10.08 -3.02
C GLN A 8 -17.25 -9.62 -1.57
N SER A 9 -16.75 -10.50 -0.72
CA SER A 9 -16.45 -10.18 0.67
C SER A 9 -15.15 -9.38 0.87
N ARG A 10 -14.27 -9.34 -0.13
CA ARG A 10 -12.99 -8.62 -0.03
C ARG A 10 -13.19 -7.15 0.35
N ARG A 11 -12.49 -6.71 1.36
CA ARG A 11 -12.47 -5.31 1.81
C ARG A 11 -11.04 -4.81 1.92
N ARG A 12 -10.85 -3.49 1.78
CA ARG A 12 -9.58 -2.84 2.08
C ARG A 12 -9.58 -2.47 3.57
N VAL A 13 -9.01 -3.36 4.38
CA VAL A 13 -8.90 -3.14 5.84
C VAL A 13 -7.81 -2.10 6.12
N ARG A 14 -8.12 -1.15 7.02
CA ARG A 14 -7.21 -0.11 7.49
C ARG A 14 -7.29 0.11 9.01
N GLY A 15 -7.77 -0.88 9.72
CA GLY A 15 -7.79 -0.95 11.17
C GLY A 15 -7.47 -2.38 11.59
N PHE A 16 -6.48 -2.55 12.44
CA PHE A 16 -5.99 -3.85 12.85
C PHE A 16 -6.07 -3.98 14.37
N LYS A 17 -6.33 -5.20 14.83
CA LYS A 17 -6.20 -5.54 16.25
C LYS A 17 -4.72 -5.58 16.62
N GLN A 18 -4.39 -5.18 17.85
CA GLN A 18 -3.03 -5.26 18.39
C GLN A 18 -2.74 -6.68 18.92
N GLN A 19 -3.07 -7.67 18.13
CA GLN A 19 -2.85 -9.07 18.44
C GLN A 19 -1.66 -9.59 17.65
N GLN A 20 -0.73 -10.24 18.34
CA GLN A 20 0.39 -10.88 17.64
C GLN A 20 -0.10 -11.91 16.65
N VAL A 21 0.53 -11.93 15.48
CA VAL A 21 0.29 -12.93 14.43
C VAL A 21 1.43 -13.95 14.52
N SER A 22 1.11 -15.22 14.63
CA SER A 22 2.12 -16.26 14.71
C SER A 22 2.91 -16.38 13.39
N ARG A 23 4.15 -16.83 13.50
CA ARG A 23 5.01 -17.07 12.35
C ARG A 23 4.36 -18.01 11.34
N ASP A 24 3.74 -19.09 11.80
CA ASP A 24 3.09 -20.09 10.94
C ASP A 24 2.00 -19.49 10.06
N VAL A 25 1.21 -18.56 10.62
CA VAL A 25 0.17 -17.83 9.86
C VAL A 25 0.80 -16.96 8.78
N VAL A 26 1.86 -16.24 9.10
CA VAL A 26 2.58 -15.39 8.14
C VAL A 26 3.20 -16.25 7.04
N GLU A 27 3.83 -17.35 7.40
CA GLU A 27 4.43 -18.30 6.44
C GLU A 27 3.35 -18.90 5.52
N ALA A 28 2.20 -19.30 6.04
CA ALA A 28 1.09 -19.83 5.24
C ALA A 28 0.59 -18.80 4.21
N ILE A 29 0.48 -17.52 4.60
CA ILE A 29 0.11 -16.43 3.70
C ILE A 29 1.14 -16.26 2.58
N ILE A 30 2.44 -16.26 2.93
CA ILE A 30 3.53 -16.13 1.96
C ILE A 30 3.55 -17.32 0.99
N GLN A 31 3.38 -18.55 1.49
CA GLN A 31 3.31 -19.74 0.62
C GLN A 31 2.13 -19.67 -0.36
N SER A 32 0.98 -19.16 0.07
CA SER A 32 -0.15 -18.92 -0.82
C SER A 32 0.18 -17.85 -1.87
N ALA A 33 0.79 -16.74 -1.46
CA ALA A 33 1.16 -15.65 -2.34
C ALA A 33 2.21 -16.04 -3.39
N LYS A 34 3.13 -16.96 -3.07
CA LYS A 34 4.13 -17.50 -4.01
C LYS A 34 3.54 -18.21 -5.23
N ARG A 35 2.26 -18.55 -5.20
CA ARG A 35 1.57 -19.13 -6.36
C ARG A 35 1.22 -18.08 -7.42
N ALA A 36 1.41 -16.79 -7.15
CA ALA A 36 1.24 -15.74 -8.14
C ALA A 36 2.21 -15.96 -9.32
N PRO A 37 1.75 -15.79 -10.57
CA PRO A 37 2.61 -15.92 -11.74
C PRO A 37 3.60 -14.77 -11.83
N SER A 38 4.75 -15.02 -12.47
CA SER A 38 5.68 -13.98 -12.90
C SER A 38 6.10 -14.21 -14.35
N SER A 39 6.56 -13.16 -15.02
CA SER A 39 7.05 -13.28 -16.39
C SER A 39 8.16 -14.33 -16.45
N MET A 40 7.99 -15.34 -17.31
CA MET A 40 8.91 -16.47 -17.47
C MET A 40 9.30 -17.16 -16.14
N ASN A 41 8.45 -17.06 -15.14
CA ASN A 41 8.67 -17.61 -13.79
C ASN A 41 9.96 -17.11 -13.12
N THR A 42 10.35 -15.88 -13.37
CA THR A 42 11.59 -15.28 -12.85
C THR A 42 11.53 -14.95 -11.36
N GLN A 43 10.33 -14.86 -10.77
CA GLN A 43 10.08 -14.66 -9.35
C GLN A 43 10.96 -13.55 -8.72
N PRO A 44 10.92 -12.31 -9.24
CA PRO A 44 11.90 -11.26 -8.92
C PRO A 44 11.67 -10.59 -7.55
N TRP A 45 10.69 -11.03 -6.81
CA TRP A 45 10.30 -10.44 -5.53
C TRP A 45 11.09 -11.02 -4.37
N HIS A 46 11.35 -10.16 -3.40
CA HIS A 46 11.77 -10.54 -2.07
C HIS A 46 10.66 -10.22 -1.07
N VAL A 47 10.59 -10.93 0.03
CA VAL A 47 9.59 -10.67 1.08
C VAL A 47 10.30 -10.42 2.39
N HIS A 48 10.18 -9.20 2.90
CA HIS A 48 10.63 -8.86 4.24
C HIS A 48 9.44 -8.81 5.17
N VAL A 49 9.49 -9.60 6.22
CA VAL A 49 8.48 -9.62 7.28
C VAL A 49 8.96 -8.75 8.43
N LEU A 50 8.21 -7.71 8.74
CA LEU A 50 8.52 -6.77 9.81
C LEU A 50 7.52 -6.93 10.96
N THR A 51 8.04 -7.14 12.16
CA THR A 51 7.26 -7.23 13.42
C THR A 51 8.03 -6.56 14.54
N GLY A 52 7.38 -6.24 15.65
CA GLY A 52 8.03 -5.72 16.85
C GLY A 52 8.95 -4.53 16.58
N GLY A 53 10.15 -4.53 17.16
CA GLY A 53 11.11 -3.42 17.10
C GLY A 53 11.43 -2.91 15.68
N PRO A 54 11.78 -3.76 14.71
CA PRO A 54 12.01 -3.34 13.32
C PRO A 54 10.80 -2.66 12.67
N LEU A 55 9.57 -3.09 12.98
CA LEU A 55 8.36 -2.46 12.48
C LEU A 55 8.12 -1.09 13.12
N GLU A 56 8.34 -0.97 14.42
CA GLU A 56 8.23 0.31 15.13
C GLU A 56 9.28 1.32 14.63
N GLU A 57 10.49 0.88 14.37
CA GLU A 57 11.54 1.73 13.81
C GLU A 57 11.18 2.22 12.40
N LEU A 58 10.62 1.35 11.54
CA LEU A 58 10.12 1.75 10.24
C LEU A 58 9.03 2.83 10.37
N ARG A 59 8.07 2.64 11.28
CA ARG A 59 7.00 3.62 11.55
C ARG A 59 7.56 4.95 11.99
N ARG A 60 8.46 4.92 12.96
CA ARG A 60 9.11 6.11 13.51
C ARG A 60 9.78 6.91 12.38
N ARG A 61 10.63 6.27 11.59
CA ARG A 61 11.32 6.93 10.46
C ARG A 61 10.36 7.47 9.42
N ASN A 62 9.37 6.70 9.00
CA ASN A 62 8.37 7.16 8.05
C ASN A 62 7.63 8.41 8.55
N MET A 63 7.31 8.45 9.84
CA MET A 63 6.64 9.61 10.44
C MET A 63 7.57 10.82 10.50
N GLU A 64 8.82 10.64 10.92
CA GLU A 64 9.82 11.72 10.97
C GLU A 64 10.04 12.34 9.58
N GLU A 65 10.23 11.53 8.56
CA GLU A 65 10.41 11.98 7.19
C GLU A 65 9.18 12.76 6.69
N MET A 66 7.97 12.24 6.93
CA MET A 66 6.73 12.89 6.50
C MET A 66 6.47 14.22 7.21
N VAL A 67 6.69 14.27 8.53
CA VAL A 67 6.51 15.49 9.32
C VAL A 67 7.64 16.49 9.03
N GLY A 68 8.85 16.00 8.80
CA GLY A 68 10.01 16.80 8.39
C GLY A 68 9.92 17.38 6.97
N GLY A 69 8.87 17.05 6.21
CA GLY A 69 8.65 17.60 4.87
C GLY A 69 9.56 16.99 3.80
N ALA A 70 10.03 15.76 4.00
CA ALA A 70 10.82 15.05 3.02
C ALA A 70 10.08 14.94 1.69
N LYS A 71 10.78 15.25 0.60
CA LYS A 71 10.23 15.11 -0.75
C LYS A 71 10.09 13.64 -1.10
N VAL A 72 8.89 13.24 -1.51
CA VAL A 72 8.65 11.87 -1.98
C VAL A 72 9.46 11.63 -3.25
N LYS A 73 10.42 10.71 -3.17
CA LYS A 73 11.17 10.20 -4.32
C LYS A 73 10.59 8.85 -4.72
N ARG A 74 9.92 8.81 -5.86
CA ARG A 74 9.29 7.59 -6.37
C ARG A 74 10.20 6.90 -7.37
N ASP A 75 10.36 5.60 -7.27
CA ASP A 75 11.06 4.79 -8.27
C ASP A 75 10.20 4.60 -9.52
N ILE A 76 8.88 4.68 -9.38
CA ILE A 76 7.90 4.56 -10.45
C ILE A 76 7.06 5.84 -10.46
N ILE A 77 6.96 6.47 -11.64
CA ILE A 77 6.12 7.65 -11.83
C ILE A 77 4.66 7.23 -11.65
N SER A 78 3.95 7.89 -10.74
CA SER A 78 2.51 7.66 -10.60
C SER A 78 1.76 8.53 -11.61
N HIS A 79 0.51 8.09 -11.92
CA HIS A 79 -0.42 8.90 -12.70
C HIS A 79 -0.50 10.35 -12.17
N GLY A 80 -0.78 11.29 -13.06
CA GLY A 80 -1.06 12.70 -12.72
C GLY A 80 -2.37 12.85 -11.92
N GLU A 81 -2.84 14.08 -11.79
CA GLU A 81 -4.11 14.35 -11.11
C GLU A 81 -5.29 13.77 -11.89
N TYR A 82 -6.22 13.15 -11.16
CA TYR A 82 -7.48 12.69 -11.75
C TYR A 82 -8.33 13.88 -12.21
N GLN A 83 -8.96 13.74 -13.38
CA GLN A 83 -9.86 14.73 -13.95
C GLN A 83 -11.24 14.15 -14.24
N GLY A 84 -12.23 14.99 -14.49
CA GLY A 84 -13.58 14.60 -14.88
C GLY A 84 -14.23 13.62 -13.93
N VAL A 85 -14.84 12.58 -14.47
CA VAL A 85 -15.55 11.55 -13.69
C VAL A 85 -14.67 10.83 -12.66
N HIS A 86 -13.38 10.66 -12.96
CA HIS A 86 -12.44 10.02 -12.04
C HIS A 86 -12.18 10.90 -10.82
N ARG A 87 -12.03 12.20 -11.02
CA ARG A 87 -11.92 13.16 -9.93
C ARG A 87 -13.17 13.19 -9.06
N ASN A 88 -14.34 13.17 -9.67
CA ASN A 88 -15.61 13.14 -8.92
C ASN A 88 -15.69 11.88 -8.05
N ARG A 89 -15.38 10.69 -8.58
CA ARG A 89 -15.34 9.45 -7.82
C ARG A 89 -14.34 9.50 -6.67
N GLN A 90 -13.16 10.09 -6.88
CA GLN A 90 -12.15 10.29 -5.84
C GLN A 90 -12.68 11.19 -4.70
N VAL A 91 -13.35 12.28 -5.04
CA VAL A 91 -13.94 13.20 -4.06
C VAL A 91 -15.07 12.52 -3.29
N ASP A 92 -15.94 11.78 -3.98
CA ASP A 92 -17.07 11.10 -3.35
C ASP A 92 -16.63 10.03 -2.38
N ILE A 93 -15.62 9.22 -2.73
CA ILE A 93 -15.10 8.22 -1.80
C ILE A 93 -14.41 8.86 -0.60
N ALA A 94 -13.72 9.99 -0.79
CA ALA A 94 -13.13 10.73 0.32
C ALA A 94 -14.19 11.29 1.27
N LYS A 95 -15.29 11.87 0.75
CA LYS A 95 -16.41 12.34 1.55
C LYS A 95 -17.05 11.19 2.37
N LYS A 96 -17.32 10.05 1.72
CA LYS A 96 -17.89 8.88 2.38
C LYS A 96 -16.96 8.33 3.47
N LEU A 97 -15.66 8.28 3.20
CA LEU A 97 -14.66 7.80 4.15
C LEU A 97 -14.60 8.69 5.39
N PHE A 98 -14.41 10.00 5.20
CA PHE A 98 -14.33 10.95 6.33
C PHE A 98 -15.65 11.04 7.09
N GLY A 99 -16.79 10.99 6.40
CA GLY A 99 -18.10 10.93 7.04
C GLY A 99 -18.27 9.68 7.91
N ALA A 100 -17.87 8.50 7.41
CA ALA A 100 -17.92 7.25 8.19
C ALA A 100 -16.96 7.25 9.40
N MET A 101 -15.90 8.04 9.34
CA MET A 101 -14.93 8.23 10.43
C MET A 101 -15.32 9.34 11.41
N GLY A 102 -16.40 10.08 11.15
CA GLY A 102 -16.79 11.25 11.96
C GLY A 102 -15.83 12.43 11.86
N ILE A 103 -15.03 12.52 10.79
CA ILE A 103 -14.00 13.56 10.60
C ILE A 103 -14.58 14.70 9.78
N ALA A 104 -14.75 15.86 10.40
CA ALA A 104 -15.28 17.05 9.74
C ALA A 104 -14.31 17.59 8.65
N ARG A 105 -14.86 18.38 7.70
CA ARG A 105 -14.07 18.91 6.60
C ARG A 105 -12.99 19.90 7.05
N ASP A 106 -13.26 20.67 8.07
CA ASP A 106 -12.40 21.67 8.68
C ASP A 106 -11.49 21.12 9.78
N ASP A 107 -11.70 19.86 10.20
CA ASP A 107 -10.85 19.19 11.17
C ASP A 107 -9.52 18.76 10.51
N LYS A 108 -8.63 19.74 10.34
CA LYS A 108 -7.32 19.55 9.73
C LYS A 108 -6.46 18.56 10.51
N PRO A 109 -6.38 18.60 11.86
CA PRO A 109 -5.56 17.65 12.63
C PRO A 109 -5.99 16.20 12.42
N MET A 110 -7.28 15.88 12.54
CA MET A 110 -7.77 14.51 12.34
C MET A 110 -7.59 14.03 10.89
N ARG A 111 -7.76 14.93 9.91
CA ARG A 111 -7.51 14.59 8.51
C ARG A 111 -6.03 14.31 8.24
N GLN A 112 -5.13 15.07 8.87
CA GLN A 112 -3.69 14.83 8.80
C GLN A 112 -3.33 13.50 9.47
N ASP A 113 -3.82 13.22 10.67
CA ASP A 113 -3.60 11.92 11.33
C ASP A 113 -4.07 10.75 10.44
N TRP A 114 -5.24 10.88 9.82
CA TRP A 114 -5.73 9.85 8.89
C TRP A 114 -4.74 9.58 7.75
N VAL A 115 -4.15 10.62 7.15
CA VAL A 115 -3.12 10.46 6.10
C VAL A 115 -1.89 9.78 6.66
N LEU A 116 -1.43 10.20 7.83
CA LEU A 116 -0.25 9.66 8.50
C LEU A 116 -0.39 8.19 8.91
N ARG A 117 -1.61 7.70 9.10
CA ARG A 117 -1.84 6.26 9.40
C ARG A 117 -1.28 5.33 8.33
N GLY A 118 -1.28 5.74 7.05
CA GLY A 118 -0.65 4.98 5.99
C GLY A 118 0.86 4.80 6.20
N PHE A 119 1.53 5.84 6.67
CA PHE A 119 2.96 5.84 6.96
C PHE A 119 3.31 5.05 8.24
N ARG A 120 2.35 4.89 9.15
CA ARG A 120 2.44 3.98 10.30
C ARG A 120 2.03 2.54 9.98
N GLN A 121 1.86 2.17 8.71
CA GLN A 121 1.36 0.84 8.29
C GLN A 121 -0.02 0.51 8.90
N PHE A 122 -0.87 1.52 9.13
CA PHE A 122 -2.17 1.43 9.79
C PHE A 122 -2.09 0.75 11.18
N ASP A 123 -0.96 0.86 11.85
CA ASP A 123 -0.65 0.27 13.15
C ASP A 123 -0.86 -1.27 13.17
N ALA A 124 -0.67 -1.94 12.03
CA ALA A 124 -0.82 -3.39 11.91
C ALA A 124 0.32 -4.13 12.65
N PRO A 125 0.06 -5.27 13.33
CA PRO A 125 1.09 -5.99 14.10
C PRO A 125 2.19 -6.61 13.24
N VAL A 126 1.91 -6.80 11.95
CA VAL A 126 2.86 -7.32 10.94
C VAL A 126 2.77 -6.48 9.68
N SER A 127 3.90 -6.18 9.07
CA SER A 127 3.98 -5.56 7.75
C SER A 127 4.87 -6.41 6.84
N LEU A 128 4.43 -6.58 5.59
CA LEU A 128 5.21 -7.22 4.55
C LEU A 128 5.71 -6.15 3.57
N VAL A 129 7.02 -6.08 3.38
CA VAL A 129 7.64 -5.23 2.36
C VAL A 129 8.11 -6.13 1.23
N LEU A 130 7.68 -5.83 0.02
CA LEU A 130 7.96 -6.61 -1.18
C LEU A 130 8.83 -5.80 -2.16
N PRO A 131 10.15 -5.77 -1.99
CA PRO A 131 11.03 -5.26 -3.02
C PRO A 131 11.17 -6.26 -4.16
N TYR A 132 11.63 -5.77 -5.30
CA TYR A 132 11.96 -6.59 -6.47
C TYR A 132 13.28 -6.11 -7.08
N ASP A 133 13.96 -7.00 -7.81
CA ASP A 133 15.24 -6.67 -8.42
C ASP A 133 15.09 -5.64 -9.54
N ARG A 134 15.89 -4.57 -9.51
CA ARG A 134 15.91 -3.53 -10.55
C ARG A 134 16.21 -4.08 -11.95
N VAL A 135 16.97 -5.16 -12.02
CA VAL A 135 17.28 -5.85 -13.29
C VAL A 135 16.03 -6.30 -14.03
N SER A 136 14.96 -6.56 -13.29
CA SER A 136 13.67 -6.96 -13.86
C SER A 136 12.89 -5.81 -14.51
N GLY A 137 13.26 -4.55 -14.28
CA GLY A 137 12.57 -3.35 -14.75
C GLY A 137 11.16 -3.18 -14.19
N PRO A 138 10.56 -2.00 -14.29
CA PRO A 138 9.24 -1.70 -13.73
C PRO A 138 8.12 -2.58 -14.29
N GLY A 139 8.25 -3.09 -15.51
CA GLY A 139 7.22 -3.92 -16.14
C GLY A 139 7.38 -5.43 -15.94
N ARG A 140 8.53 -5.91 -15.46
CA ARG A 140 8.79 -7.34 -15.33
C ARG A 140 8.42 -7.91 -13.96
N GLY A 141 8.23 -7.03 -12.97
CA GLY A 141 7.77 -7.41 -11.64
C GLY A 141 6.25 -7.45 -11.47
N GLY A 142 5.47 -7.34 -12.56
CA GLY A 142 4.01 -7.31 -12.49
C GLY A 142 3.39 -5.96 -12.14
N LEU A 143 4.20 -4.90 -12.12
CA LEU A 143 3.70 -3.52 -11.99
C LEU A 143 3.35 -2.95 -13.39
N PRO A 144 2.33 -2.09 -13.50
CA PRO A 144 1.96 -1.47 -14.77
C PRO A 144 3.13 -0.70 -15.37
N GLN A 145 3.45 -0.94 -16.65
CA GLN A 145 4.33 -0.06 -17.41
C GLN A 145 3.57 1.23 -17.70
N GLU A 146 4.14 2.36 -17.31
CA GLU A 146 3.78 3.63 -17.95
C GLU A 146 4.31 3.61 -19.37
N PRO A 147 3.52 4.03 -20.37
CA PRO A 147 4.04 4.16 -21.72
C PRO A 147 5.18 5.17 -21.69
N HIS A 148 6.37 4.74 -22.02
CA HIS A 148 7.47 5.64 -22.33
C HIS A 148 7.03 6.47 -23.55
N GLY A 149 6.66 7.72 -23.33
CA GLY A 149 6.59 8.68 -24.41
C GLY A 149 7.98 8.73 -25.03
N ASP A 150 8.04 8.39 -26.30
CA ASP A 150 9.27 8.56 -27.10
C ASP A 150 9.65 10.04 -27.01
N PRO A 151 10.86 10.41 -26.52
CA PRO A 151 11.24 11.81 -26.39
C PRO A 151 11.46 12.50 -27.76
N ASP A 152 11.32 11.76 -28.89
CA ASP A 152 11.59 12.26 -30.24
C ASP A 152 10.36 12.24 -31.17
N VAL A 153 9.09 12.22 -30.61
CA VAL A 153 7.87 12.38 -31.41
C VAL A 153 7.03 13.54 -30.90
#